data_0a006ee789cee1254024506fbc7c2100
#
_entry.id   0a006ee789cee1254024506fbc7c2100
#
_cell.length_a   1.000
_cell.length_b   1.000
_cell.length_c   1.000
_cell.angle_alpha   90.00
_cell.angle_beta   90.00
_cell.angle_gamma   90.00
#
_symmetry.space_group_name_H-M   'P 1'
#
loop_
_entity.id
_entity.type
_entity.pdbx_description
1 polymer ?
#
loop_
_entity_poly.entity_id
_entity_poly.type
_entity_poly.pdbx_seq_one_letter_code
_entity_poly.pdbx_strand_id
1 'polypeptide(L)'
;MSTTKTRRSLSLLAAFAVAAGALALPAATSATQAAPAFGLAATTERAPSLVDLDTSKTGSITIHKLVKDATNGTAAGNGLEDPNASGTPLDGATFTVEKLTNVDLTTQAGWEKLAGFNGNVDTAKADGVDAAVTKTTAGGGLAKFDSLPLGAYIVTETVTPAGYVGSKPFIITVPMTHPTELNKWVYDVHAYPKNSKAGIEK
;
A
#
# COMPACT_ATOMS: atom_id res chain seq x y z
N MET A 1 40.26 15.31 45.21
CA MET A 1 39.06 15.97 45.76
C MET A 1 38.22 16.45 44.59
N SER A 2 37.20 15.72 44.28
CA SER A 2 36.04 16.28 43.55
C SER A 2 34.90 15.25 43.61
N THR A 3 33.78 15.64 44.15
CA THR A 3 32.65 14.83 44.57
C THR A 3 31.67 14.63 43.44
N THR A 4 31.40 13.38 43.14
CA THR A 4 30.37 12.92 42.22
C THR A 4 29.00 13.09 42.86
N LYS A 5 28.08 13.82 42.19
CA LYS A 5 26.71 14.05 42.65
C LYS A 5 25.75 13.19 41.84
N THR A 6 25.34 12.06 42.40
CA THR A 6 24.31 11.15 41.86
C THR A 6 22.95 11.75 42.08
N ARG A 7 22.17 11.95 41.00
CA ARG A 7 20.76 12.30 41.09
C ARG A 7 19.92 11.03 40.96
N ARG A 8 19.20 10.69 42.03
CA ARG A 8 18.18 9.63 42.07
C ARG A 8 16.84 10.23 41.62
N SER A 9 16.23 9.61 40.63
CA SER A 9 14.85 9.89 40.21
C SER A 9 13.91 9.08 41.08
N LEU A 10 12.97 9.75 41.74
CA LEU A 10 11.88 9.13 42.49
C LEU A 10 10.74 8.78 41.51
N SER A 11 10.37 7.50 41.51
CA SER A 11 9.14 7.03 40.85
C SER A 11 7.99 7.19 41.84
N LEU A 12 6.95 7.93 41.43
CA LEU A 12 5.71 8.08 42.20
C LEU A 12 4.71 6.99 41.72
N LEU A 13 4.44 6.02 42.57
CA LEU A 13 3.30 5.09 42.42
C LEU A 13 2.07 5.79 43.00
N ALA A 14 1.05 5.97 42.17
CA ALA A 14 -0.27 6.36 42.63
C ALA A 14 -1.16 5.11 42.73
N ALA A 15 -1.52 4.73 43.93
CA ALA A 15 -2.47 3.68 44.25
C ALA A 15 -3.89 4.29 44.23
N PHE A 16 -4.80 3.75 43.45
CA PHE A 16 -6.23 4.06 43.55
C PHE A 16 -6.95 3.02 44.38
N ALA A 17 -7.52 3.47 45.49
CA ALA A 17 -8.35 2.69 46.38
C ALA A 17 -9.76 2.54 45.80
N VAL A 18 -10.27 1.29 45.80
CA VAL A 18 -11.65 0.94 45.50
C VAL A 18 -12.46 1.12 46.76
N ALA A 19 -13.45 2.02 46.76
CA ALA A 19 -14.47 2.11 47.78
C ALA A 19 -15.77 1.44 47.26
N ALA A 20 -16.15 0.33 47.92
CA ALA A 20 -17.44 -0.30 47.75
C ALA A 20 -18.50 0.49 48.52
N GLY A 21 -19.50 1.01 47.81
CA GLY A 21 -20.70 1.59 48.40
C GLY A 21 -21.93 0.94 47.80
N ALA A 22 -22.59 0.11 48.62
CA ALA A 22 -23.90 -0.44 48.31
C ALA A 22 -24.97 0.61 48.67
N LEU A 23 -25.86 0.93 47.72
CA LEU A 23 -27.10 1.66 48.01
C LEU A 23 -28.23 1.16 47.10
N ALA A 24 -29.38 0.99 47.76
CA ALA A 24 -30.58 0.31 47.35
C ALA A 24 -31.27 0.89 46.09
N LEU A 25 -31.94 0.01 45.36
CA LEU A 25 -32.90 0.30 44.29
C LEU A 25 -34.18 0.97 44.83
N PRO A 26 -34.79 1.85 44.04
CA PRO A 26 -36.24 1.83 43.90
C PRO A 26 -36.62 1.35 42.49
N ALA A 27 -37.58 0.44 42.48
CA ALA A 27 -38.28 -0.02 41.28
C ALA A 27 -39.03 1.16 40.66
N ALA A 28 -38.75 1.44 39.38
CA ALA A 28 -39.56 2.34 38.58
C ALA A 28 -39.97 1.64 37.30
N THR A 29 -41.28 1.57 37.17
CA THR A 29 -42.13 1.06 36.11
C THR A 29 -41.67 1.29 34.69
N SER A 30 -41.78 0.22 33.91
CA SER A 30 -41.63 0.17 32.46
C SER A 30 -42.55 1.19 31.75
N ALA A 31 -41.94 2.13 31.08
CA ALA A 31 -42.53 2.83 29.94
C ALA A 31 -41.84 2.32 28.67
N THR A 32 -42.48 1.44 27.96
CA THR A 32 -42.10 0.99 26.63
C THR A 32 -42.31 2.17 25.67
N GLN A 33 -41.28 2.97 25.45
CA GLN A 33 -41.25 3.86 24.32
C GLN A 33 -40.60 3.11 23.17
N ALA A 34 -41.39 2.75 22.18
CA ALA A 34 -40.92 2.30 20.87
C ALA A 34 -40.14 3.45 20.26
N ALA A 35 -38.84 3.29 20.18
CA ALA A 35 -37.98 4.16 19.37
C ALA A 35 -38.38 3.99 17.90
N PRO A 36 -38.52 5.09 17.12
CA PRO A 36 -38.73 4.97 15.69
C PRO A 36 -37.49 4.30 15.09
N ALA A 37 -37.72 3.17 14.43
CA ALA A 37 -36.71 2.50 13.61
C ALA A 37 -36.42 3.38 12.40
N PHE A 38 -35.49 4.31 12.54
CA PHE A 38 -34.80 4.87 11.40
C PHE A 38 -33.78 3.83 10.98
N GLY A 39 -34.19 3.00 10.02
CA GLY A 39 -33.30 2.11 9.30
C GLY A 39 -32.30 2.91 8.47
N LEU A 40 -31.26 3.39 9.10
CA LEU A 40 -30.01 3.64 8.43
C LEU A 40 -29.33 2.26 8.35
N ALA A 41 -29.60 1.53 7.28
CA ALA A 41 -28.67 0.53 6.80
C ALA A 41 -27.39 1.31 6.44
N ALA A 42 -26.52 1.53 7.39
CA ALA A 42 -25.14 1.81 7.12
C ALA A 42 -24.62 0.54 6.42
N THR A 43 -24.63 0.55 5.10
CA THR A 43 -23.77 -0.33 4.32
C THR A 43 -22.37 0.07 4.68
N THR A 44 -21.85 -0.49 5.75
CA THR A 44 -20.42 -0.43 6.04
C THR A 44 -19.81 -1.26 4.91
N GLU A 45 -19.29 -0.59 3.88
CA GLU A 45 -18.49 -1.25 2.86
C GLU A 45 -17.33 -1.92 3.58
N ARG A 46 -17.44 -3.22 3.71
CA ARG A 46 -16.42 -4.04 4.36
C ARG A 46 -15.22 -4.09 3.43
N ALA A 47 -14.03 -3.83 3.97
CA ALA A 47 -12.78 -4.08 3.25
C ALA A 47 -12.76 -5.51 2.68
N PRO A 48 -12.19 -5.76 1.49
CA PRO A 48 -12.14 -7.08 0.91
C PRO A 48 -11.44 -8.02 1.88
N SER A 49 -12.03 -9.18 2.05
CA SER A 49 -11.53 -10.22 2.93
C SER A 49 -10.69 -11.20 2.10
N LEU A 50 -9.73 -11.87 2.74
CA LEU A 50 -8.99 -12.96 2.10
C LEU A 50 -9.91 -14.10 1.64
N VAL A 51 -11.10 -14.22 2.23
CA VAL A 51 -12.14 -15.19 1.80
C VAL A 51 -12.69 -14.82 0.41
N ASP A 52 -12.69 -13.53 0.06
CA ASP A 52 -13.19 -13.04 -1.23
C ASP A 52 -12.08 -13.03 -2.30
N LEU A 53 -10.87 -13.47 -1.94
CA LEU A 53 -9.73 -13.54 -2.84
C LEU A 53 -9.84 -14.78 -3.74
N ASP A 54 -9.99 -14.57 -5.05
CA ASP A 54 -9.98 -15.67 -6.02
C ASP A 54 -8.53 -16.08 -6.32
N THR A 55 -8.08 -17.11 -5.64
CA THR A 55 -6.70 -17.62 -5.75
C THR A 55 -6.44 -18.39 -7.06
N SER A 56 -7.48 -18.67 -7.85
CA SER A 56 -7.34 -19.30 -9.17
C SER A 56 -6.95 -18.31 -10.28
N LYS A 57 -7.09 -17.00 -10.00
CA LYS A 57 -6.77 -15.94 -10.95
C LYS A 57 -5.29 -15.63 -10.98
N THR A 58 -4.85 -15.19 -12.15
CA THR A 58 -3.65 -14.39 -12.34
C THR A 58 -4.05 -12.94 -12.55
N GLY A 59 -3.11 -12.02 -12.45
CA GLY A 59 -3.37 -10.63 -12.76
C GLY A 59 -2.31 -10.03 -13.67
N SER A 60 -2.28 -8.72 -13.76
CA SER A 60 -1.29 -8.00 -14.55
C SER A 60 -0.77 -6.76 -13.83
N ILE A 61 0.44 -6.32 -14.23
CA ILE A 61 0.96 -5.00 -13.89
C ILE A 61 1.19 -4.26 -15.20
N THR A 62 0.51 -3.14 -15.37
CA THR A 62 0.70 -2.25 -16.52
C THR A 62 1.42 -0.99 -16.06
N ILE A 63 2.62 -0.77 -16.59
CA ILE A 63 3.40 0.45 -16.37
C ILE A 63 3.00 1.46 -17.44
N HIS A 64 2.61 2.66 -17.00
CA HIS A 64 2.41 3.85 -17.82
C HIS A 64 3.54 4.82 -17.49
N LYS A 65 4.62 4.76 -18.26
CA LYS A 65 5.80 5.57 -18.02
C LYS A 65 5.61 6.99 -18.54
N LEU A 66 5.77 7.97 -17.64
CA LEU A 66 5.57 9.39 -17.95
C LEU A 66 6.82 10.21 -17.63
N VAL A 67 6.94 11.37 -18.28
CA VAL A 67 7.87 12.43 -17.87
C VAL A 67 7.22 13.25 -16.77
N LYS A 68 7.95 13.50 -15.69
CA LYS A 68 7.52 14.40 -14.62
C LYS A 68 7.58 15.85 -15.13
N ASP A 69 6.48 16.55 -14.98
CA ASP A 69 6.35 17.97 -15.30
C ASP A 69 5.59 18.71 -14.19
N ALA A 70 5.37 20.01 -14.38
CA ALA A 70 4.66 20.84 -13.40
C ALA A 70 3.16 20.46 -13.25
N THR A 71 2.59 19.79 -14.25
CA THR A 71 1.14 19.48 -14.30
C THR A 71 0.81 18.15 -13.66
N ASN A 72 1.67 17.12 -13.83
CA ASN A 72 1.42 15.78 -13.31
C ASN A 72 1.98 15.53 -11.89
N GLY A 73 2.70 16.50 -11.35
CA GLY A 73 3.17 16.51 -9.96
C GLY A 73 3.87 15.23 -9.48
N THR A 74 3.75 14.97 -8.19
CA THR A 74 4.33 13.80 -7.51
C THR A 74 3.27 12.79 -7.06
N ALA A 75 1.99 13.00 -7.40
CA ALA A 75 0.93 12.08 -6.97
C ALA A 75 1.20 10.67 -7.49
N ALA A 76 1.16 9.71 -6.57
CA ALA A 76 1.21 8.30 -6.92
C ALA A 76 -0.13 7.89 -7.57
N GLY A 77 -0.06 6.96 -8.53
CA GLY A 77 -1.26 6.31 -9.03
C GLY A 77 -1.97 5.51 -7.92
N ASN A 78 -3.26 5.31 -8.10
CA ASN A 78 -4.10 4.58 -7.15
C ASN A 78 -4.26 3.08 -7.51
N GLY A 79 -3.49 2.60 -8.48
CA GLY A 79 -3.51 1.21 -8.96
C GLY A 79 -4.56 0.90 -10.01
N LEU A 80 -5.45 1.83 -10.33
CA LEU A 80 -6.42 1.70 -11.42
C LEU A 80 -5.91 2.35 -12.70
N GLU A 81 -6.48 1.96 -13.83
CA GLU A 81 -6.27 2.69 -15.07
C GLU A 81 -6.85 4.10 -14.96
N ASP A 82 -6.02 5.10 -15.27
CA ASP A 82 -6.44 6.49 -15.35
C ASP A 82 -6.37 6.97 -16.81
N PRO A 83 -7.51 7.00 -17.51
CA PRO A 83 -7.57 7.47 -18.90
C PRO A 83 -7.24 8.96 -19.05
N ASN A 84 -7.24 9.70 -17.93
CA ASN A 84 -6.92 11.12 -17.90
C ASN A 84 -5.52 11.39 -17.32
N ALA A 85 -4.69 10.34 -17.17
CA ALA A 85 -3.33 10.52 -16.66
C ALA A 85 -2.57 11.55 -17.51
N SER A 86 -2.20 12.65 -16.88
CA SER A 86 -1.48 13.74 -17.54
C SER A 86 0.03 13.48 -17.54
N GLY A 87 0.69 13.97 -18.57
CA GLY A 87 2.14 13.90 -18.74
C GLY A 87 2.54 13.37 -20.11
N THR A 88 3.77 13.63 -20.49
CA THR A 88 4.34 13.12 -21.73
C THR A 88 4.72 11.64 -21.56
N PRO A 89 4.17 10.72 -22.36
CA PRO A 89 4.61 9.32 -22.34
C PRO A 89 6.09 9.19 -22.67
N LEU A 90 6.75 8.22 -22.06
CA LEU A 90 8.19 7.99 -22.25
C LEU A 90 8.46 6.54 -22.64
N ASP A 91 8.78 6.33 -23.91
CA ASP A 91 9.24 5.06 -24.45
C ASP A 91 10.72 4.80 -24.15
N GLY A 92 11.12 3.54 -24.23
CA GLY A 92 12.52 3.13 -24.08
C GLY A 92 13.00 2.94 -22.62
N ALA A 93 12.15 3.13 -21.64
CA ALA A 93 12.45 2.77 -20.25
C ALA A 93 12.29 1.27 -20.04
N THR A 94 13.29 0.57 -19.50
CA THR A 94 13.21 -0.85 -19.21
C THR A 94 12.88 -1.08 -17.75
N PHE A 95 11.88 -1.91 -17.51
CA PHE A 95 11.44 -2.31 -16.18
C PHE A 95 11.66 -3.80 -15.96
N THR A 96 12.01 -4.15 -14.72
CA THR A 96 11.94 -5.51 -14.20
C THR A 96 10.84 -5.62 -13.14
N VAL A 97 10.20 -6.78 -13.11
CA VAL A 97 9.22 -7.16 -12.09
C VAL A 97 9.70 -8.45 -11.46
N GLU A 98 9.95 -8.43 -10.14
CA GLU A 98 10.47 -9.56 -9.35
C GLU A 98 9.45 -9.87 -8.24
N LYS A 99 8.89 -11.10 -8.23
CA LYS A 99 7.95 -11.50 -7.18
C LYS A 99 8.70 -11.79 -5.88
N LEU A 100 8.18 -11.35 -4.74
CA LEU A 100 8.66 -11.73 -3.42
C LEU A 100 8.30 -13.18 -3.11
N THR A 101 9.31 -14.04 -2.87
CA THR A 101 9.11 -15.49 -2.69
C THR A 101 8.51 -15.85 -1.34
N ASN A 102 8.80 -15.07 -0.31
CA ASN A 102 8.42 -15.36 1.07
C ASN A 102 7.21 -14.54 1.55
N VAL A 103 6.42 -13.97 0.63
CA VAL A 103 5.21 -13.19 0.91
C VAL A 103 4.01 -13.86 0.25
N ASP A 104 3.20 -14.55 1.05
CA ASP A 104 1.98 -15.21 0.58
C ASP A 104 0.76 -14.34 0.88
N LEU A 105 0.26 -13.64 -0.14
CA LEU A 105 -0.91 -12.75 -0.02
C LEU A 105 -2.24 -13.48 0.13
N THR A 106 -2.26 -14.81 0.09
CA THR A 106 -3.46 -15.60 0.42
C THR A 106 -3.66 -15.74 1.93
N THR A 107 -2.68 -15.29 2.72
CA THR A 107 -2.67 -15.41 4.18
C THR A 107 -2.54 -14.05 4.86
N GLN A 108 -3.11 -13.94 6.05
CA GLN A 108 -2.94 -12.75 6.91
C GLN A 108 -1.45 -12.51 7.25
N ALA A 109 -0.70 -13.58 7.55
CA ALA A 109 0.72 -13.50 7.88
C ALA A 109 1.56 -12.93 6.71
N GLY A 110 1.20 -13.25 5.46
CA GLY A 110 1.85 -12.68 4.29
C GLY A 110 1.64 -11.17 4.16
N TRP A 111 0.43 -10.68 4.43
CA TRP A 111 0.13 -9.24 4.46
C TRP A 111 0.84 -8.52 5.60
N GLU A 112 0.90 -9.12 6.79
CA GLU A 112 1.65 -8.58 7.93
C GLU A 112 3.15 -8.51 7.62
N LYS A 113 3.70 -9.55 7.00
CA LYS A 113 5.09 -9.57 6.56
C LYS A 113 5.39 -8.48 5.55
N LEU A 114 4.51 -8.32 4.53
CA LEU A 114 4.62 -7.26 3.54
C LEU A 114 4.60 -5.87 4.19
N ALA A 115 3.67 -5.64 5.11
CA ALA A 115 3.58 -4.40 5.88
C ALA A 115 4.86 -4.13 6.69
N GLY A 116 5.50 -5.18 7.22
CA GLY A 116 6.76 -5.10 7.96
C GLY A 116 7.94 -4.56 7.16
N PHE A 117 7.92 -4.66 5.83
CA PHE A 117 8.94 -4.02 4.98
C PHE A 117 8.79 -2.51 4.92
N ASN A 118 7.62 -1.96 5.27
CA ASN A 118 7.34 -0.53 5.28
C ASN A 118 7.75 0.18 3.96
N GLY A 119 7.52 -0.48 2.83
CA GLY A 119 7.90 0.01 1.51
C GLY A 119 9.40 -0.01 1.20
N ASN A 120 10.24 -0.55 2.09
CA ASN A 120 11.68 -0.66 1.88
C ASN A 120 11.98 -1.80 0.89
N VAL A 121 12.32 -1.44 -0.34
CA VAL A 121 12.61 -2.38 -1.43
C VAL A 121 13.84 -3.22 -1.14
N ASP A 122 14.90 -2.65 -0.55
CA ASP A 122 16.14 -3.37 -0.28
C ASP A 122 15.92 -4.48 0.75
N THR A 123 15.16 -4.18 1.82
CA THR A 123 14.78 -5.17 2.84
C THR A 123 13.90 -6.26 2.24
N ALA A 124 12.92 -5.88 1.42
CA ALA A 124 12.04 -6.84 0.77
C ALA A 124 12.81 -7.75 -0.21
N LYS A 125 13.76 -7.19 -0.98
CA LYS A 125 14.59 -7.93 -1.91
C LYS A 125 15.54 -8.90 -1.21
N ALA A 126 16.09 -8.50 -0.07
CA ALA A 126 16.95 -9.34 0.76
C ALA A 126 16.21 -10.54 1.38
N ASP A 127 14.89 -10.45 1.57
CA ASP A 127 14.05 -11.55 2.06
C ASP A 127 13.85 -12.66 1.00
N GLY A 128 14.02 -12.34 -0.29
CA GLY A 128 14.00 -13.28 -1.42
C GLY A 128 13.05 -12.85 -2.53
N VAL A 129 13.52 -13.02 -3.76
CA VAL A 129 12.77 -12.71 -4.99
C VAL A 129 12.92 -13.82 -6.03
N ASP A 130 11.90 -13.97 -6.88
CA ASP A 130 11.95 -14.83 -8.06
C ASP A 130 12.77 -14.18 -9.19
N ALA A 131 13.02 -14.94 -10.25
CA ALA A 131 13.66 -14.43 -11.44
C ALA A 131 12.89 -13.24 -12.04
N ALA A 132 13.62 -12.20 -12.42
CA ALA A 132 13.04 -10.99 -12.98
C ALA A 132 12.41 -11.23 -14.36
N VAL A 133 11.20 -10.70 -14.54
CA VAL A 133 10.58 -10.53 -15.86
C VAL A 133 10.86 -9.11 -16.33
N THR A 134 11.37 -8.96 -17.56
CA THR A 134 11.81 -7.66 -18.10
C THR A 134 10.97 -7.24 -19.29
N LYS A 135 10.55 -5.96 -19.31
CA LYS A 135 9.91 -5.32 -20.47
C LYS A 135 10.36 -3.88 -20.63
N THR A 136 10.37 -3.42 -21.88
CA THR A 136 10.71 -2.02 -22.22
C THR A 136 9.44 -1.30 -22.65
N THR A 137 9.28 -0.05 -22.22
CA THR A 137 8.12 0.78 -22.58
C THR A 137 8.16 1.15 -24.06
N ALA A 138 7.01 1.02 -24.71
CA ALA A 138 6.80 1.33 -26.12
C ALA A 138 5.36 1.77 -26.37
N GLY A 139 5.10 2.42 -27.51
CA GLY A 139 3.75 2.74 -27.95
C GLY A 139 3.00 3.67 -27.01
N GLY A 140 3.67 4.66 -26.48
CA GLY A 140 3.07 5.61 -25.54
C GLY A 140 3.43 5.35 -24.07
N GLY A 141 4.64 4.89 -23.82
CA GLY A 141 5.17 4.68 -22.47
C GLY A 141 4.65 3.40 -21.79
N LEU A 142 4.14 2.42 -22.53
CA LEU A 142 3.48 1.25 -21.97
C LEU A 142 4.42 0.04 -21.86
N ALA A 143 4.39 -0.64 -20.70
CA ALA A 143 4.96 -1.98 -20.54
C ALA A 143 3.99 -2.81 -19.67
N LYS A 144 3.42 -3.88 -20.25
CA LYS A 144 2.43 -4.72 -19.57
C LYS A 144 3.02 -6.10 -19.24
N PHE A 145 2.96 -6.48 -17.99
CA PHE A 145 3.33 -7.77 -17.45
C PHE A 145 2.05 -8.56 -17.16
N ASP A 146 1.76 -9.53 -18.02
CA ASP A 146 0.53 -10.34 -17.95
C ASP A 146 0.76 -11.66 -17.23
N SER A 147 -0.36 -12.31 -16.85
CA SER A 147 -0.39 -13.66 -16.28
C SER A 147 0.48 -13.81 -15.02
N LEU A 148 0.55 -12.75 -14.22
CA LEU A 148 1.31 -12.75 -12.98
C LEU A 148 0.56 -13.56 -11.91
N PRO A 149 1.19 -14.52 -11.22
CA PRO A 149 0.64 -15.15 -10.04
C PRO A 149 0.31 -14.12 -8.95
N LEU A 150 -0.62 -14.43 -8.06
CA LEU A 150 -0.88 -13.55 -6.92
C LEU A 150 0.37 -13.42 -6.06
N GLY A 151 0.68 -12.19 -5.62
CA GLY A 151 1.86 -11.90 -4.83
C GLY A 151 2.22 -10.44 -4.74
N ALA A 152 3.25 -10.14 -3.98
CA ALA A 152 3.89 -8.83 -3.94
C ALA A 152 5.08 -8.82 -4.91
N TYR A 153 5.28 -7.70 -5.58
CA TYR A 153 6.27 -7.54 -6.63
C TYR A 153 7.11 -6.30 -6.41
N ILE A 154 8.42 -6.42 -6.59
CA ILE A 154 9.32 -5.28 -6.74
C ILE A 154 9.34 -4.88 -8.20
N VAL A 155 9.06 -3.62 -8.48
CA VAL A 155 9.14 -3.00 -9.81
C VAL A 155 10.34 -2.06 -9.82
N THR A 156 11.27 -2.29 -10.74
CA THR A 156 12.50 -1.49 -10.85
C THR A 156 12.70 -1.01 -12.28
N GLU A 157 12.94 0.27 -12.48
CA GLU A 157 13.44 0.82 -13.74
C GLU A 157 14.94 0.55 -13.84
N THR A 158 15.32 -0.42 -14.69
CA THR A 158 16.72 -0.87 -14.84
C THR A 158 17.46 -0.15 -15.95
N VAL A 159 16.74 0.38 -16.95
CA VAL A 159 17.30 1.24 -18.00
C VAL A 159 16.46 2.50 -18.10
N THR A 160 17.10 3.63 -17.89
CA THR A 160 16.48 4.95 -18.03
C THR A 160 16.86 5.55 -19.39
N PRO A 161 15.89 6.08 -20.16
CA PRO A 161 16.19 6.78 -21.41
C PRO A 161 17.15 7.95 -21.21
N ALA A 162 17.98 8.20 -22.22
CA ALA A 162 18.98 9.28 -22.16
C ALA A 162 18.32 10.66 -21.91
N GLY A 163 18.91 11.47 -21.06
CA GLY A 163 18.40 12.79 -20.68
C GLY A 163 17.38 12.79 -19.55
N TYR A 164 17.16 11.66 -18.91
CA TYR A 164 16.25 11.54 -17.77
C TYR A 164 16.93 10.94 -16.54
N VAL A 165 16.34 11.20 -15.37
CA VAL A 165 16.63 10.53 -14.11
C VAL A 165 15.51 9.54 -13.84
N GLY A 166 15.86 8.27 -13.63
CA GLY A 166 14.92 7.18 -13.47
C GLY A 166 14.04 7.30 -12.22
N SER A 167 12.93 6.60 -12.25
CA SER A 167 12.05 6.46 -11.08
C SER A 167 12.68 5.53 -10.04
N LYS A 168 12.39 5.78 -8.76
CA LYS A 168 12.78 4.87 -7.68
C LYS A 168 12.02 3.54 -7.80
N PRO A 169 12.62 2.41 -7.38
CA PRO A 169 11.91 1.15 -7.30
C PRO A 169 10.81 1.22 -6.24
N PHE A 170 9.78 0.39 -6.41
CA PHE A 170 8.64 0.34 -5.49
C PHE A 170 8.07 -1.08 -5.41
N ILE A 171 7.27 -1.32 -4.37
CA ILE A 171 6.55 -2.58 -4.16
C ILE A 171 5.09 -2.38 -4.56
N ILE A 172 4.52 -3.36 -5.26
CA ILE A 172 3.12 -3.40 -5.68
C ILE A 172 2.56 -4.80 -5.47
N THR A 173 1.25 -4.93 -5.21
CA THR A 173 0.61 -6.22 -5.03
C THR A 173 -0.32 -6.55 -6.18
N VAL A 174 -0.41 -7.83 -6.50
CA VAL A 174 -1.41 -8.42 -7.40
C VAL A 174 -2.10 -9.55 -6.64
N PRO A 175 -3.39 -9.41 -6.27
CA PRO A 175 -4.20 -8.21 -6.44
C PRO A 175 -3.89 -7.12 -5.41
N MET A 176 -4.49 -5.97 -5.61
CA MET A 176 -4.56 -4.91 -4.63
C MET A 176 -6.02 -4.66 -4.22
N THR A 177 -6.22 -4.01 -3.07
CA THR A 177 -7.54 -3.52 -2.67
C THR A 177 -7.98 -2.38 -3.58
N HIS A 178 -9.23 -2.42 -4.07
CA HIS A 178 -9.77 -1.32 -4.86
C HIS A 178 -9.83 -0.03 -4.03
N PRO A 179 -9.33 1.12 -4.53
CA PRO A 179 -9.12 2.32 -3.71
C PRO A 179 -10.43 3.01 -3.27
N THR A 180 -11.54 2.79 -3.97
CA THR A 180 -12.85 3.40 -3.67
C THR A 180 -13.91 2.36 -3.36
N GLU A 181 -13.93 1.23 -4.05
CA GLU A 181 -14.82 0.11 -3.79
C GLU A 181 -14.12 -0.89 -2.86
N LEU A 182 -14.05 -0.56 -1.58
CA LEU A 182 -13.21 -1.25 -0.59
C LEU A 182 -13.52 -2.75 -0.41
N ASN A 183 -14.61 -3.25 -0.98
CA ASN A 183 -15.01 -4.66 -0.96
C ASN A 183 -14.53 -5.45 -2.19
N LYS A 184 -13.69 -4.87 -3.03
CA LYS A 184 -13.22 -5.50 -4.27
C LYS A 184 -11.70 -5.65 -4.33
N TRP A 185 -11.27 -6.72 -5.00
CA TRP A 185 -9.89 -6.95 -5.39
C TRP A 185 -9.66 -6.51 -6.84
N VAL A 186 -8.55 -5.83 -7.09
CA VAL A 186 -8.08 -5.41 -8.42
C VAL A 186 -6.93 -6.31 -8.83
N TYR A 187 -7.12 -7.10 -9.89
CA TYR A 187 -6.11 -8.02 -10.41
C TYR A 187 -5.27 -7.40 -11.53
N ASP A 188 -5.84 -6.46 -12.29
CA ASP A 188 -5.13 -5.69 -13.32
C ASP A 188 -4.71 -4.35 -12.72
N VAL A 189 -3.44 -4.26 -12.32
CA VAL A 189 -2.92 -3.13 -11.55
C VAL A 189 -2.12 -2.21 -12.45
N HIS A 190 -2.38 -0.89 -12.34
CA HIS A 190 -1.74 0.15 -13.15
C HIS A 190 -0.81 1.01 -12.30
N ALA A 191 0.39 1.26 -12.79
CA ALA A 191 1.37 2.12 -12.13
C ALA A 191 1.87 3.21 -13.08
N TYR A 192 2.08 4.43 -12.55
CA TYR A 192 2.44 5.62 -13.30
C TYR A 192 3.79 6.21 -12.83
N PRO A 193 4.91 5.46 -12.97
CA PRO A 193 6.22 5.98 -12.58
C PRO A 193 6.66 7.12 -13.50
N LYS A 194 7.26 8.17 -12.90
CA LYS A 194 7.64 9.40 -13.60
C LYS A 194 9.12 9.63 -13.54
N ASN A 195 9.74 9.92 -14.71
CA ASN A 195 11.13 10.34 -14.79
C ASN A 195 11.24 11.86 -14.85
N SER A 196 12.17 12.42 -14.09
CA SER A 196 12.53 13.83 -14.21
C SER A 196 13.50 14.03 -15.35
N LYS A 197 13.45 15.19 -16.04
CA LYS A 197 14.51 15.57 -16.97
C LYS A 197 15.80 15.75 -16.19
N ALA A 198 16.90 15.23 -16.71
CA ALA A 198 18.22 15.50 -16.16
C ALA A 198 18.50 17.00 -16.27
N GLY A 199 18.64 17.68 -15.14
CA GLY A 199 19.03 19.10 -15.12
C GLY A 199 20.46 19.22 -15.62
N ILE A 200 20.70 20.15 -16.53
CA ILE A 200 22.06 20.65 -16.78
C ILE A 200 22.28 21.70 -15.68
N GLU A 201 22.92 21.29 -14.58
CA GLU A 201 23.48 22.30 -13.68
C GLU A 201 24.56 23.08 -14.46
N LYS A 202 24.31 24.40 -14.62
CA LYS A 202 25.30 25.35 -15.16
C LYS A 202 26.12 25.88 -14.01
#